data_7ef1a04129f7e883cfd03d6600644d36
#
_entry.id   7ef1a04129f7e883cfd03d6600644d36
#
_cell.length_a   1.000
_cell.length_b   1.000
_cell.length_c   1.000
_cell.angle_alpha   90.00
_cell.angle_beta   90.00
_cell.angle_gamma   90.00
#
_symmetry.space_group_name_H-M   'P 1'
#
loop_
_entity.id
_entity.type
_entity.pdbx_description
1 polymer ?
#
loop_
_entity_poly.entity_id
_entity_poly.type
_entity_poly.pdbx_seq_one_letter_code
_entity_poly.pdbx_strand_id
1 'polypeptide(L)'
;AKTDNNFIGSLKIVDGKYYVKEIESYLFFPATISPWQLKPTDEELNEAVTFALDNLEKKEKITASLFTQKFIPEYYSAERAFKKQEPIHAEIYKITEYGIYLNLFGNKVQAKISPAAENLPENLKVGDKIHVRISYFSKMKIVVEPVL
;
A
#
# COMPACT_ATOMS: atom_id res chain seq x y z
N ALA A 1 28.05 12.31 -9.29
CA ALA A 1 27.62 11.00 -8.85
C ALA A 1 26.43 11.12 -7.93
N LYS A 2 25.41 10.40 -8.23
CA LYS A 2 24.22 10.43 -7.41
C LYS A 2 24.34 9.43 -6.29
N THR A 3 25.00 9.87 -5.25
CA THR A 3 25.06 9.06 -4.05
C THR A 3 23.68 8.99 -3.40
N ASP A 4 22.90 10.07 -3.62
CA ASP A 4 21.53 10.15 -3.09
C ASP A 4 20.56 9.93 -4.23
N ASN A 5 19.76 8.91 -4.13
CA ASN A 5 18.75 8.58 -5.12
C ASN A 5 17.60 9.60 -5.05
N ASN A 6 17.90 10.85 -5.37
CA ASN A 6 17.01 11.99 -5.27
C ASN A 6 16.82 12.64 -6.63
N PHE A 7 15.58 12.70 -7.09
CA PHE A 7 15.23 13.30 -8.37
C PHE A 7 14.07 14.28 -8.18
N ILE A 8 13.96 15.22 -9.10
CA ILE A 8 12.84 16.16 -9.13
C ILE A 8 12.09 15.95 -10.43
N GLY A 9 10.78 15.94 -10.36
CA GLY A 9 9.93 15.78 -11.52
C GLY A 9 8.54 16.31 -11.30
N SER A 10 7.65 16.03 -12.22
CA SER A 10 6.23 16.41 -12.14
C SER A 10 5.37 15.16 -12.19
N LEU A 11 4.35 15.13 -11.34
CA LEU A 11 3.41 14.02 -11.31
C LEU A 11 2.43 14.15 -12.47
N LYS A 12 2.26 13.07 -13.23
CA LYS A 12 1.39 13.03 -14.41
C LYS A 12 0.45 11.83 -14.33
N ILE A 13 -0.71 11.94 -14.99
CA ILE A 13 -1.63 10.83 -15.19
C ILE A 13 -1.71 10.54 -16.67
N VAL A 14 -1.52 9.28 -17.05
CA VAL A 14 -1.67 8.81 -18.43
C VAL A 14 -2.50 7.54 -18.39
N ASP A 15 -3.65 7.56 -19.07
CA ASP A 15 -4.58 6.41 -19.11
C ASP A 15 -4.94 5.86 -17.71
N GLY A 16 -5.17 6.78 -16.77
CA GLY A 16 -5.55 6.42 -15.40
C GLY A 16 -4.40 5.94 -14.51
N LYS A 17 -3.19 5.94 -15.04
CA LYS A 17 -2.00 5.52 -14.27
C LYS A 17 -1.12 6.71 -13.95
N TYR A 18 -0.46 6.66 -12.81
CA TYR A 18 0.41 7.73 -12.36
C TYR A 18 1.83 7.52 -12.81
N TYR A 19 2.47 8.59 -13.27
CA TYR A 19 3.87 8.61 -13.68
C TYR A 19 4.54 9.86 -13.15
N VAL A 20 5.87 9.81 -13.01
CA VAL A 20 6.65 10.98 -12.70
C VAL A 20 7.52 11.29 -13.91
N LYS A 21 7.44 12.52 -14.40
CA LYS A 21 8.28 13.00 -15.51
C LYS A 21 9.46 13.73 -14.92
N GLU A 22 10.66 13.18 -15.09
CA GLU A 22 11.88 13.74 -14.52
C GLU A 22 12.27 15.05 -15.23
N ILE A 23 12.67 16.06 -14.46
CA ILE A 23 12.80 17.43 -14.96
C ILE A 23 13.95 17.63 -15.94
N GLU A 24 15.04 16.87 -15.82
CA GLU A 24 16.20 17.02 -16.69
C GLU A 24 16.13 16.18 -17.95
N SER A 25 15.74 14.92 -17.82
CA SER A 25 15.71 13.96 -18.92
C SER A 25 14.38 13.93 -19.64
N TYR A 26 13.32 14.44 -19.03
CA TYR A 26 11.93 14.33 -19.49
C TYR A 26 11.44 12.90 -19.61
N LEU A 27 12.14 11.95 -18.99
CA LEU A 27 11.70 10.56 -18.96
C LEU A 27 10.53 10.38 -17.99
N PHE A 28 9.61 9.49 -18.34
CA PHE A 28 8.49 9.12 -17.50
C PHE A 28 8.80 7.82 -16.77
N PHE A 29 8.57 7.81 -15.46
CA PHE A 29 8.72 6.60 -14.64
C PHE A 29 7.39 6.28 -13.99
N PRO A 30 6.93 5.02 -14.05
CA PRO A 30 5.70 4.65 -13.33
C PRO A 30 5.85 4.96 -11.85
N ALA A 31 4.87 5.63 -11.27
CA ALA A 31 4.90 5.97 -9.85
C ALA A 31 4.28 4.84 -9.03
N THR A 32 4.94 4.48 -7.95
CA THR A 32 4.42 3.50 -7.00
C THR A 32 3.45 4.19 -6.06
N ILE A 33 2.17 3.83 -6.15
CA ILE A 33 1.11 4.42 -5.36
C ILE A 33 0.54 3.34 -4.43
N SER A 34 0.53 3.63 -3.14
CA SER A 34 -0.06 2.73 -2.15
C SER A 34 -1.58 2.64 -2.33
N PRO A 35 -2.20 1.46 -2.10
CA PRO A 35 -3.66 1.36 -2.15
C PRO A 35 -4.37 2.27 -1.16
N TRP A 36 -3.68 2.70 -0.09
CA TRP A 36 -4.26 3.55 0.95
C TRP A 36 -3.79 5.00 0.86
N GLN A 37 -3.07 5.34 -0.18
CA GLN A 37 -2.60 6.70 -0.40
C GLN A 37 -3.75 7.57 -0.91
N LEU A 38 -3.82 8.79 -0.39
CA LEU A 38 -4.75 9.77 -0.93
C LEU A 38 -4.35 10.12 -2.36
N LYS A 39 -5.31 10.10 -3.26
CA LYS A 39 -5.04 10.40 -4.66
C LYS A 39 -4.70 11.87 -4.82
N PRO A 40 -3.71 12.20 -5.67
CA PRO A 40 -3.39 13.60 -5.93
C PRO A 40 -4.59 14.35 -6.52
N THR A 41 -4.74 15.61 -6.11
CA THR A 41 -5.74 16.48 -6.69
C THR A 41 -5.24 17.02 -8.04
N ASP A 42 -6.15 17.61 -8.84
CA ASP A 42 -5.75 18.21 -10.11
C ASP A 42 -4.70 19.30 -9.89
N GLU A 43 -4.75 19.98 -8.75
CA GLU A 43 -3.79 21.02 -8.42
C GLU A 43 -2.40 20.45 -8.14
N GLU A 44 -2.35 19.23 -7.60
CA GLU A 44 -1.09 18.57 -7.29
C GLU A 44 -0.41 17.96 -8.53
N LEU A 45 -1.18 17.75 -9.59
CA LEU A 45 -0.63 17.29 -10.85
C LEU A 45 0.19 18.44 -11.47
N ASN A 46 1.31 18.11 -12.04
CA ASN A 46 2.25 19.08 -12.65
C ASN A 46 3.05 19.92 -11.64
N GLU A 47 2.83 19.73 -10.34
CA GLU A 47 3.69 20.34 -9.35
C GLU A 47 4.99 19.56 -9.24
N ALA A 48 6.04 20.25 -8.80
CA ALA A 48 7.33 19.59 -8.59
C ALA A 48 7.24 18.62 -7.42
N VAL A 49 7.73 17.40 -7.62
CA VAL A 49 7.79 16.38 -6.57
C VAL A 49 9.21 15.83 -6.50
N THR A 50 9.61 15.41 -5.31
CA THR A 50 10.87 14.73 -5.10
C THR A 50 10.61 13.23 -5.04
N PHE A 51 11.42 12.45 -5.73
CA PHE A 51 11.23 11.02 -5.79
C PHE A 51 12.53 10.26 -5.87
N ALA A 52 12.48 8.98 -5.57
CA ALA A 52 13.59 8.04 -5.73
C ALA A 52 13.22 7.03 -6.80
N LEU A 53 14.22 6.44 -7.43
CA LEU A 53 14.02 5.38 -8.41
C LEU A 53 14.33 4.03 -7.78
N ASP A 54 13.43 3.08 -7.95
CA ASP A 54 13.58 1.71 -7.46
C ASP A 54 13.84 0.76 -8.61
N ASN A 55 14.46 -0.37 -8.31
CA ASN A 55 14.74 -1.43 -9.29
C ASN A 55 15.64 -0.99 -10.45
N LEU A 56 16.66 -0.18 -10.12
CA LEU A 56 17.56 0.39 -11.12
C LEU A 56 18.32 -0.67 -11.94
N GLU A 57 18.53 -1.85 -11.37
CA GLU A 57 19.22 -2.95 -12.06
C GLU A 57 18.34 -3.61 -13.13
N LYS A 58 17.06 -3.30 -13.15
CA LYS A 58 16.11 -3.87 -14.13
C LYS A 58 15.42 -2.75 -14.88
N LYS A 59 15.99 -2.34 -16.00
CA LYS A 59 15.51 -1.19 -16.79
C LYS A 59 14.02 -1.20 -17.06
N GLU A 60 13.44 -2.38 -17.28
CA GLU A 60 12.02 -2.51 -17.61
C GLU A 60 11.10 -2.37 -16.40
N LYS A 61 11.68 -2.40 -15.20
CA LYS A 61 10.91 -2.37 -13.96
C LYS A 61 11.24 -1.18 -13.06
N ILE A 62 11.93 -0.17 -13.61
CA ILE A 62 12.24 1.03 -12.83
C ILE A 62 10.95 1.76 -12.50
N THR A 63 10.74 2.03 -11.23
CA THR A 63 9.57 2.77 -10.75
C THR A 63 10.02 3.95 -9.89
N ALA A 64 9.14 4.94 -9.77
CA ALA A 64 9.40 6.12 -8.94
C ALA A 64 8.64 6.00 -7.62
N SER A 65 9.33 6.29 -6.51
CA SER A 65 8.73 6.34 -5.17
C SER A 65 8.78 7.78 -4.68
N LEU A 66 7.61 8.37 -4.43
CA LEU A 66 7.52 9.75 -3.93
C LEU A 66 7.97 9.81 -2.47
N PHE A 67 8.76 10.82 -2.12
CA PHE A 67 9.20 11.01 -0.73
C PHE A 67 8.07 11.54 0.15
N THR A 68 7.19 12.37 -0.40
CA THR A 68 6.05 12.91 0.34
C THR A 68 4.81 12.16 -0.09
N GLN A 69 4.25 11.35 0.81
CA GLN A 69 3.03 10.60 0.57
C GLN A 69 2.04 10.85 1.69
N LYS A 70 0.78 11.05 1.31
CA LYS A 70 -0.31 11.23 2.27
C LYS A 70 -1.24 10.04 2.16
N PHE A 71 -1.62 9.49 3.30
CA PHE A 71 -2.48 8.31 3.35
C PHE A 71 -3.81 8.63 4.02
N ILE A 72 -4.80 7.76 3.79
CA ILE A 72 -6.08 7.88 4.49
C ILE A 72 -5.86 7.71 5.99
N PRO A 73 -6.74 8.32 6.84
CA PRO A 73 -6.57 8.23 8.30
C PRO A 73 -6.53 6.80 8.83
N GLU A 74 -7.30 5.89 8.24
CA GLU A 74 -7.37 4.49 8.63
C GLU A 74 -6.03 3.78 8.45
N TYR A 75 -5.22 4.21 7.49
CA TYR A 75 -3.87 3.66 7.31
C TYR A 75 -3.01 3.92 8.55
N TYR A 76 -3.08 5.12 9.08
CA TYR A 76 -2.32 5.47 10.30
C TYR A 76 -2.84 4.73 11.52
N SER A 77 -4.15 4.46 11.57
CA SER A 77 -4.72 3.64 12.64
C SER A 77 -4.19 2.21 12.58
N ALA A 78 -4.06 1.66 11.37
CA ALA A 78 -3.48 0.33 11.18
C ALA A 78 -2.01 0.30 11.59
N GLU A 79 -1.26 1.35 11.26
CA GLU A 79 0.15 1.45 11.64
C GLU A 79 0.30 1.44 13.16
N ARG A 80 -0.53 2.20 13.87
CA ARG A 80 -0.50 2.22 15.33
C ARG A 80 -0.84 0.86 15.92
N ALA A 81 -1.86 0.21 15.38
CA ALA A 81 -2.25 -1.13 15.84
C ALA A 81 -1.11 -2.13 15.63
N PHE A 82 -0.40 -2.02 14.51
CA PHE A 82 0.76 -2.87 14.24
C PHE A 82 1.87 -2.63 15.25
N LYS A 83 2.23 -1.38 15.49
CA LYS A 83 3.30 -1.05 16.43
C LYS A 83 2.99 -1.50 17.85
N LYS A 84 1.72 -1.42 18.26
CA LYS A 84 1.29 -1.81 19.59
C LYS A 84 0.87 -3.28 19.68
N GLN A 85 0.81 -3.97 18.54
CA GLN A 85 0.32 -5.35 18.46
C GLN A 85 -1.07 -5.52 19.06
N GLU A 86 -1.94 -4.54 18.82
CA GLU A 86 -3.30 -4.58 19.32
C GLU A 86 -4.20 -5.41 18.41
N PRO A 87 -5.11 -6.23 18.98
CA PRO A 87 -6.14 -6.89 18.19
C PRO A 87 -7.10 -5.88 17.59
N ILE A 88 -7.55 -6.12 16.37
CA ILE A 88 -8.53 -5.27 15.71
C ILE A 88 -9.64 -6.14 15.11
N HIS A 89 -10.82 -5.52 14.95
CA HIS A 89 -11.95 -6.20 14.30
C HIS A 89 -11.75 -6.19 12.79
N ALA A 90 -12.06 -7.32 12.17
CA ALA A 90 -12.00 -7.45 10.73
C ALA A 90 -13.21 -8.19 10.22
N GLU A 91 -13.63 -7.87 9.00
CA GLU A 91 -14.72 -8.55 8.32
C GLU A 91 -14.21 -9.21 7.06
N ILE A 92 -14.51 -10.50 6.90
CA ILE A 92 -14.08 -11.25 5.73
C ILE A 92 -14.93 -10.85 4.53
N TYR A 93 -14.29 -10.41 3.45
CA TYR A 93 -15.00 -10.05 2.23
C TYR A 93 -14.70 -10.99 1.06
N LYS A 94 -13.65 -11.80 1.16
CA LYS A 94 -13.30 -12.71 0.09
C LYS A 94 -12.46 -13.87 0.64
N ILE A 95 -12.76 -15.07 0.17
CA ILE A 95 -11.99 -16.27 0.51
C ILE A 95 -11.58 -16.94 -0.79
N THR A 96 -10.29 -17.21 -0.95
CA THR A 96 -9.74 -17.90 -2.12
C THR A 96 -8.75 -18.94 -1.65
N GLU A 97 -8.27 -19.76 -2.60
CA GLU A 97 -7.20 -20.72 -2.30
C GLU A 97 -5.88 -20.04 -1.93
N TYR A 98 -5.74 -18.75 -2.25
CA TYR A 98 -4.54 -17.98 -1.95
C TYR A 98 -4.58 -17.30 -0.59
N GLY A 99 -5.72 -17.30 0.07
CA GLY A 99 -5.85 -16.71 1.39
C GLY A 99 -7.23 -16.16 1.67
N ILE A 100 -7.34 -15.56 2.83
CA ILE A 100 -8.55 -14.92 3.30
C ILE A 100 -8.32 -13.42 3.29
N TYR A 101 -9.23 -12.67 2.67
CA TYR A 101 -9.12 -11.22 2.55
C TYR A 101 -10.16 -10.56 3.44
N LEU A 102 -9.72 -9.55 4.19
CA LEU A 102 -10.54 -8.89 5.19
C LEU A 102 -10.50 -7.39 5.03
N ASN A 103 -11.58 -6.75 5.50
CA ASN A 103 -11.64 -5.30 5.64
C ASN A 103 -11.38 -4.94 7.08
N LEU A 104 -10.50 -3.96 7.28
CA LEU A 104 -10.21 -3.36 8.56
C LEU A 104 -10.76 -1.94 8.56
N PHE A 105 -11.18 -1.46 9.72
CA PHE A 105 -11.65 -0.07 9.86
C PHE A 105 -12.76 0.29 8.86
N GLY A 106 -13.75 -0.58 8.73
CA GLY A 106 -14.93 -0.31 7.92
C GLY A 106 -14.66 -0.18 6.43
N ASN A 107 -14.05 -1.13 5.80
CA ASN A 107 -13.79 -1.18 4.35
C ASN A 107 -12.70 -0.24 3.85
N LYS A 108 -12.01 0.49 4.73
CA LYS A 108 -11.01 1.46 4.29
C LYS A 108 -9.63 0.84 4.10
N VAL A 109 -9.31 -0.18 4.86
CA VAL A 109 -8.02 -0.86 4.80
C VAL A 109 -8.26 -2.34 4.57
N GLN A 110 -7.59 -2.93 3.59
CA GLN A 110 -7.70 -4.34 3.27
C GLN A 110 -6.45 -5.07 3.76
N ALA A 111 -6.67 -6.28 4.26
CA ALA A 111 -5.60 -7.12 4.77
C ALA A 111 -5.81 -8.57 4.32
N LYS A 112 -4.81 -9.39 4.53
CA LYS A 112 -4.84 -10.78 4.09
C LYS A 112 -4.36 -11.71 5.21
N ILE A 113 -5.02 -12.84 5.38
CA ILE A 113 -4.52 -13.96 6.19
C ILE A 113 -3.92 -14.97 5.22
N SER A 114 -2.65 -15.36 5.46
CA SER A 114 -2.00 -16.36 4.63
C SER A 114 -2.72 -17.71 4.74
N PRO A 115 -2.85 -18.47 3.64
CA PRO A 115 -3.42 -19.82 3.73
C PRO A 115 -2.60 -20.77 4.61
N ALA A 116 -1.31 -20.44 4.84
CA ALA A 116 -0.45 -21.20 5.73
C ALA A 116 -0.50 -20.73 7.18
N ALA A 117 -1.37 -19.77 7.51
CA ALA A 117 -1.47 -19.24 8.87
C ALA A 117 -1.94 -20.33 9.84
N GLU A 118 -1.35 -20.32 11.02
CA GLU A 118 -1.77 -21.21 12.10
C GLU A 118 -3.01 -20.62 12.80
N ASN A 119 -3.73 -21.48 13.49
CA ASN A 119 -4.89 -21.05 14.31
C ASN A 119 -6.06 -20.46 13.50
N LEU A 120 -6.18 -20.82 12.23
CA LEU A 120 -7.33 -20.41 11.46
C LEU A 120 -8.61 -21.06 12.01
N PRO A 121 -9.64 -20.27 12.35
CA PRO A 121 -10.92 -20.85 12.72
C PRO A 121 -11.51 -21.68 11.58
N GLU A 122 -12.21 -22.73 11.92
CA GLU A 122 -12.89 -23.56 10.93
C GLU A 122 -14.19 -22.87 10.48
N ASN A 123 -14.60 -23.18 9.25
CA ASN A 123 -15.89 -22.74 8.72
C ASN A 123 -16.02 -21.21 8.58
N LEU A 124 -14.94 -20.53 8.28
CA LEU A 124 -15.00 -19.10 7.99
C LEU A 124 -15.76 -18.83 6.70
N LYS A 125 -16.58 -17.79 6.71
CA LYS A 125 -17.39 -17.40 5.56
C LYS A 125 -17.25 -15.91 5.29
N VAL A 126 -17.51 -15.51 4.06
CA VAL A 126 -17.61 -14.09 3.71
C VAL A 126 -18.69 -13.45 4.59
N GLY A 127 -18.39 -12.31 5.17
CA GLY A 127 -19.25 -11.60 6.09
C GLY A 127 -18.98 -11.88 7.56
N ASP A 128 -18.18 -12.90 7.86
CA ASP A 128 -17.82 -13.19 9.25
C ASP A 128 -16.90 -12.10 9.81
N LYS A 129 -17.07 -11.81 11.09
CA LYS A 129 -16.25 -10.84 11.79
C LYS A 129 -15.34 -11.58 12.76
N ILE A 130 -14.07 -11.28 12.70
CA ILE A 130 -13.08 -11.90 13.58
C ILE A 130 -12.11 -10.85 14.12
N HIS A 131 -11.42 -11.19 15.17
CA HIS A 131 -10.34 -10.37 15.69
C HIS A 131 -9.02 -10.81 15.07
N VAL A 132 -8.22 -9.87 14.64
CA VAL A 132 -6.93 -10.15 14.02
C VAL A 132 -5.87 -9.20 14.57
N ARG A 133 -4.62 -9.62 14.43
CA ARG A 133 -3.46 -8.80 14.76
C ARG A 133 -2.62 -8.66 13.51
N ILE A 134 -2.11 -7.45 13.28
CA ILE A 134 -1.26 -7.21 12.11
C ILE A 134 0.11 -7.82 12.37
N SER A 135 0.52 -8.76 11.52
CA SER A 135 1.82 -9.42 11.61
C SER A 135 2.84 -8.82 10.66
N TYR A 136 2.39 -8.20 9.59
CA TYR A 136 3.25 -7.52 8.60
C TYR A 136 2.54 -6.27 8.11
N PHE A 137 3.26 -5.17 8.07
CA PHE A 137 2.71 -3.88 7.65
C PHE A 137 3.68 -3.18 6.71
N SER A 138 3.20 -2.81 5.54
CA SER A 138 3.95 -2.02 4.59
C SER A 138 3.00 -1.09 3.84
N LYS A 139 3.56 -0.19 3.05
CA LYS A 139 2.75 0.73 2.23
C LYS A 139 1.89 0.02 1.19
N MET A 140 2.26 -1.18 0.80
CA MET A 140 1.59 -1.90 -0.29
C MET A 140 0.82 -3.11 0.17
N LYS A 141 1.05 -3.59 1.38
CA LYS A 141 0.48 -4.85 1.82
C LYS A 141 0.39 -4.93 3.35
N ILE A 142 -0.72 -5.46 3.82
CA ILE A 142 -0.92 -5.73 5.25
C ILE A 142 -1.30 -7.20 5.40
N VAL A 143 -0.58 -7.92 6.25
CA VAL A 143 -0.87 -9.31 6.58
C VAL A 143 -1.26 -9.39 8.04
N VAL A 144 -2.32 -10.14 8.32
CA VAL A 144 -2.84 -10.30 9.67
C VAL A 144 -2.93 -11.78 10.02
N GLU A 145 -3.04 -12.04 11.31
CA GLU A 145 -3.28 -13.39 11.83
C GLU A 145 -4.46 -13.36 12.80
N PRO A 146 -5.22 -14.46 12.86
CA PRO A 146 -6.34 -14.53 13.79
C PRO A 146 -5.85 -14.46 15.24
N VAL A 147 -6.63 -13.79 16.07
CA VAL A 147 -6.39 -13.74 17.52
C VAL A 147 -7.45 -14.61 18.18
N LEU A 148 -6.99 -15.58 18.95
CA LEU A 148 -7.88 -16.50 19.67
C LEU A 148 -8.24 -15.96 21.04
#